data_31683dee54117dd67bd38ffec547b06f
#
_entry.id   31683dee54117dd67bd38ffec547b06f
#
_cell.length_a   1.000
_cell.length_b   1.000
_cell.length_c   1.000
_cell.angle_alpha   90.00
_cell.angle_beta   90.00
_cell.angle_gamma   90.00
#
_symmetry.space_group_name_H-M   'P 1'
#
loop_
_entity.id
_entity.type
_entity.pdbx_description
1 polymer ?
#
loop_
_entity_poly.entity_id
_entity_poly.type
_entity_poly.pdbx_seq_one_letter_code
_entity_poly.pdbx_strand_id
1 'polypeptide(L)'
;MGFGVINTVRRTVQRIAGKGAESSSRRTLLMIGTPKSRRSCRVIPVPEFILALLRERLQSCCGDAYVFGKASAAADPRTIQRRFSRLAKKLELFGAHFHTLQHTFATRLLELGVDVKTVSALLGHSSARTTLDFYAHSLSEQQRAAVALLSAC
;
A
#
# COMPACT_ATOMS: atom_id res chain seq x y z
N MET A 1 -4.62 -13.55 19.45
CA MET A 1 -4.04 -12.34 18.83
C MET A 1 -5.19 -11.45 18.37
N GLY A 2 -5.40 -10.32 19.05
CA GLY A 2 -6.49 -9.40 18.72
C GLY A 2 -6.15 -8.61 17.47
N PHE A 3 -7.04 -8.63 16.47
CA PHE A 3 -7.00 -7.67 15.38
C PHE A 3 -7.80 -6.44 15.81
N GLY A 4 -7.11 -5.32 15.93
CA GLY A 4 -7.79 -4.07 16.22
C GLY A 4 -8.39 -3.45 14.95
N VAL A 5 -8.99 -2.31 15.14
CA VAL A 5 -9.82 -1.56 14.21
C VAL A 5 -9.33 -1.56 12.76
N ILE A 6 -10.22 -1.90 11.92
CA ILE A 6 -10.22 -1.97 10.47
C ILE A 6 -10.10 -0.59 9.85
N ASN A 7 -9.03 -0.35 9.10
CA ASN A 7 -8.90 0.87 8.33
C ASN A 7 -9.64 0.74 7.00
N THR A 8 -10.59 1.62 6.73
CA THR A 8 -11.36 1.61 5.49
C THR A 8 -10.78 2.60 4.48
N VAL A 9 -10.34 2.10 3.34
CA VAL A 9 -9.91 2.94 2.21
C VAL A 9 -11.16 3.48 1.51
N ARG A 10 -11.43 4.78 1.61
CA ARG A 10 -12.59 5.46 1.01
C ARG A 10 -12.20 6.56 0.02
N ARG A 11 -10.97 7.03 0.05
CA ARG A 11 -10.50 8.17 -0.75
C ARG A 11 -9.13 7.89 -1.34
N THR A 12 -8.84 8.54 -2.44
CA THR A 12 -7.52 8.54 -3.08
C THR A 12 -7.00 9.97 -3.16
N VAL A 13 -5.68 10.11 -3.04
CA VAL A 13 -4.98 11.37 -3.26
C VAL A 13 -4.19 11.26 -4.55
N GLN A 14 -4.47 12.11 -5.51
CA GLN A 14 -3.82 12.11 -6.82
C GLN A 14 -3.27 13.51 -7.15
N ARG A 15 -2.20 13.55 -7.91
CA ARG A 15 -1.69 14.76 -8.52
C ARG A 15 -2.25 14.89 -9.93
N ILE A 16 -2.95 15.98 -10.18
CA ILE A 16 -3.47 16.31 -11.51
C ILE A 16 -2.79 17.55 -12.07
N ALA A 17 -2.68 17.65 -13.39
CA ALA A 17 -2.26 18.86 -14.04
C ALA A 17 -3.32 19.95 -13.81
N GLY A 18 -2.93 21.12 -13.32
CA GLY A 18 -3.82 22.27 -13.24
C GLY A 18 -4.21 22.71 -14.64
N LYS A 19 -5.51 22.83 -14.94
CA LYS A 19 -6.01 23.47 -16.15
C LYS A 19 -5.86 24.98 -15.96
N GLY A 20 -5.06 25.59 -16.81
CA GLY A 20 -5.00 27.06 -16.94
C GLY A 20 -3.70 27.66 -16.41
N ALA A 21 -2.79 27.89 -17.34
CA ALA A 21 -1.96 29.09 -17.46
C ALA A 21 -1.06 28.94 -18.68
N GLU A 22 -1.17 29.80 -19.61
CA GLU A 22 -0.15 30.20 -20.59
C GLU A 22 1.04 30.77 -19.84
N SER A 23 1.83 29.94 -19.21
CA SER A 23 3.10 30.33 -18.60
C SER A 23 3.79 29.10 -18.02
N SER A 24 5.06 28.98 -18.27
CA SER A 24 6.00 27.88 -18.15
C SER A 24 6.14 27.13 -16.81
N SER A 25 5.19 27.24 -15.91
CA SER A 25 5.15 26.51 -14.63
C SER A 25 3.95 25.58 -14.59
N ARG A 26 4.13 24.30 -14.90
CA ARG A 26 3.11 23.24 -14.74
C ARG A 26 2.76 23.09 -13.26
N ARG A 27 1.86 23.93 -12.77
CA ARG A 27 1.29 23.76 -11.42
C ARG A 27 0.45 22.49 -11.40
N THR A 28 0.85 21.53 -10.59
CA THR A 28 0.06 20.33 -10.31
C THR A 28 -0.68 20.53 -9.00
N LEU A 29 -1.96 20.16 -8.98
CA LEU A 29 -2.81 20.22 -7.80
C LEU A 29 -2.98 18.84 -7.18
N LEU A 30 -3.11 18.78 -5.85
CA LEU A 30 -3.54 17.57 -5.15
C LEU A 30 -5.06 17.51 -5.22
N MET A 31 -5.56 16.41 -5.77
CA MET A 31 -6.99 16.12 -5.79
C MET A 31 -7.26 14.93 -4.87
N ILE A 32 -8.21 15.12 -3.96
CA ILE A 32 -8.75 14.06 -3.11
C ILE A 32 -10.07 13.64 -3.74
N GLY A 33 -10.16 12.40 -4.15
CA GLY A 33 -11.34 11.86 -4.82
C GLY A 33 -11.72 10.48 -4.32
N THR A 34 -12.84 9.98 -4.83
CA THR A 34 -13.25 8.58 -4.63
C THR A 34 -12.34 7.65 -5.44
N PRO A 35 -12.10 6.42 -4.97
CA PRO A 35 -11.39 5.43 -5.74
C PRO A 35 -12.08 5.13 -7.07
N LYS A 36 -11.30 4.86 -8.14
CA LYS A 36 -11.82 4.60 -9.49
C LYS A 36 -12.73 3.37 -9.60
N SER A 37 -12.61 2.42 -8.67
CA SER A 37 -13.41 1.20 -8.68
C SER A 37 -13.95 0.87 -7.29
N ARG A 38 -15.08 0.15 -7.23
CA ARG A 38 -15.64 -0.36 -5.96
C ARG A 38 -14.64 -1.25 -5.20
N ARG A 39 -13.81 -2.02 -5.89
CA ARG A 39 -12.78 -2.89 -5.27
C ARG A 39 -11.65 -2.11 -4.61
N SER A 40 -11.44 -0.87 -5.01
CA SER A 40 -10.48 0.02 -4.35
C SER A 40 -10.98 0.53 -3.00
N CYS A 41 -12.30 0.50 -2.76
CA CYS A 41 -12.89 0.72 -1.44
C CYS A 41 -12.79 -0.61 -0.68
N ARG A 42 -11.89 -0.68 0.28
CA ARG A 42 -11.64 -1.91 1.02
C ARG A 42 -11.32 -1.65 2.48
N VAL A 43 -11.50 -2.68 3.23
CA VAL A 43 -11.15 -2.75 4.64
C VAL A 43 -9.81 -3.47 4.75
N ILE A 44 -8.87 -2.88 5.47
CA ILE A 44 -7.56 -3.45 5.69
C ILE A 44 -7.43 -3.72 7.20
N PRO A 45 -7.33 -5.00 7.62
CA PRO A 45 -7.01 -5.32 8.99
C PRO A 45 -5.60 -4.81 9.32
N VAL A 46 -5.47 -4.17 10.46
CA VAL A 46 -4.20 -3.58 10.90
C VAL A 46 -3.73 -4.30 12.15
N PRO A 47 -2.49 -4.82 12.18
CA PRO A 47 -1.91 -5.45 13.38
C PRO A 47 -1.85 -4.46 14.55
N GLU A 48 -1.99 -4.97 15.78
CA GLU A 48 -2.07 -4.12 16.99
C GLU A 48 -0.84 -3.21 17.17
N PHE A 49 0.36 -3.69 16.86
CA PHE A 49 1.57 -2.87 16.95
C PHE A 49 1.54 -1.65 16.00
N ILE A 50 0.94 -1.80 14.82
CA ILE A 50 0.74 -0.66 13.88
C ILE A 50 -0.36 0.27 14.40
N LEU A 51 -1.43 -0.29 15.00
CA LEU A 51 -2.49 0.51 15.60
C LEU A 51 -1.97 1.36 16.76
N ALA A 52 -1.07 0.83 17.59
CA ALA A 52 -0.43 1.59 18.65
C ALA A 52 0.30 2.83 18.10
N LEU A 53 1.11 2.65 17.04
CA LEU A 53 1.80 3.75 16.36
C LEU A 53 0.83 4.77 15.74
N LEU A 54 -0.27 4.28 15.15
CA LEU A 54 -1.30 5.16 14.58
C LEU A 54 -2.04 5.94 15.66
N ARG A 55 -2.36 5.33 16.81
CA ARG A 55 -2.99 6.01 17.96
C ARG A 55 -2.09 7.10 18.51
N GLU A 56 -0.82 6.81 18.74
CA GLU A 56 0.17 7.81 19.16
C GLU A 56 0.23 8.98 18.18
N ARG A 57 0.28 8.68 16.89
CA ARG A 57 0.27 9.71 15.84
C ARG A 57 -1.00 10.54 15.86
N LEU A 58 -2.16 9.93 16.07
CA LEU A 58 -3.45 10.61 16.11
C LEU A 58 -3.60 11.50 17.33
N GLN A 59 -3.03 11.15 18.49
CA GLN A 59 -3.03 11.99 19.69
C GLN A 59 -2.35 13.33 19.45
N SER A 60 -1.38 13.38 18.56
CA SER A 60 -0.70 14.63 18.16
C SER A 60 -1.44 15.41 17.05
N CYS A 61 -2.60 14.93 16.59
CA CYS A 61 -3.42 15.55 15.55
C CYS A 61 -4.70 16.14 16.17
N CYS A 62 -5.03 17.38 15.84
CA CYS A 62 -6.28 18.02 16.30
C CYS A 62 -7.42 17.76 15.31
N GLY A 63 -8.57 17.30 15.80
CA GLY A 63 -9.81 17.18 15.03
C GLY A 63 -9.72 16.26 13.82
N ASP A 64 -10.27 16.69 12.69
CA ASP A 64 -10.33 15.95 11.42
C ASP A 64 -9.00 15.94 10.62
N ALA A 65 -7.87 15.99 11.30
CA ALA A 65 -6.56 16.01 10.68
C ALA A 65 -6.22 14.68 9.99
N TYR A 66 -5.48 14.75 8.90
CA TYR A 66 -4.95 13.56 8.23
C TYR A 66 -3.82 12.93 9.06
N VAL A 67 -3.82 11.62 9.23
CA VAL A 67 -2.74 10.87 9.90
C VAL A 67 -1.38 11.20 9.28
N PHE A 68 -1.34 11.29 7.95
CA PHE A 68 -0.16 11.72 7.20
C PHE A 68 -0.48 13.02 6.46
N GLY A 69 0.03 14.10 6.99
CA GLY A 69 -0.22 15.43 6.45
C GLY A 69 0.24 16.53 7.38
N LYS A 70 -0.19 17.75 7.07
CA LYS A 70 -0.01 18.92 7.94
C LYS A 70 -1.38 19.56 8.14
N ALA A 71 -1.81 19.71 9.39
CA ALA A 71 -3.11 20.28 9.74
C ALA A 71 -4.23 19.63 8.91
N SER A 72 -5.02 20.43 8.17
CA SER A 72 -6.14 19.96 7.33
C SER A 72 -5.74 19.45 5.93
N ALA A 73 -4.44 19.40 5.60
CA ALA A 73 -3.97 19.00 4.28
C ALA A 73 -3.38 17.59 4.27
N ALA A 74 -3.85 16.75 3.34
CA ALA A 74 -3.27 15.43 3.11
C ALA A 74 -1.81 15.50 2.67
N ALA A 75 -1.00 14.52 3.06
CA ALA A 75 0.37 14.43 2.59
C ALA A 75 0.42 14.27 1.06
N ASP A 76 1.29 15.03 0.42
CA ASP A 76 1.58 14.84 -0.99
C ASP A 76 2.28 13.48 -1.20
N PRO A 77 1.74 12.58 -2.04
CA PRO A 77 2.35 11.29 -2.32
C PRO A 77 3.82 11.37 -2.76
N ARG A 78 4.18 12.40 -3.52
CA ARG A 78 5.58 12.63 -3.93
C ARG A 78 6.49 12.92 -2.75
N THR A 79 5.99 13.62 -1.74
CA THR A 79 6.76 13.90 -0.52
C THR A 79 7.04 12.61 0.25
N ILE A 80 6.05 11.71 0.34
CA ILE A 80 6.21 10.39 0.98
C ILE A 80 7.24 9.56 0.20
N GLN A 81 7.10 9.48 -1.13
CA GLN A 81 8.04 8.77 -2.00
C GLN A 81 9.46 9.30 -1.87
N ARG A 82 9.65 10.63 -1.87
CA ARG A 82 10.98 11.25 -1.69
C ARG A 82 11.61 10.95 -0.32
N ARG A 83 10.79 10.92 0.74
CA ARG A 83 11.25 10.55 2.08
C ARG A 83 11.69 9.10 2.12
N PHE A 84 10.90 8.21 1.54
CA PHE A 84 11.25 6.79 1.41
C PHE A 84 12.56 6.61 0.62
N SER A 85 12.71 7.24 -0.55
CA SER A 85 13.93 7.14 -1.36
C SER A 85 15.17 7.64 -0.62
N ARG A 86 15.04 8.71 0.17
CA ARG A 86 16.15 9.19 1.02
C ARG A 86 16.52 8.19 2.11
N LEU A 87 15.52 7.59 2.75
CA LEU A 87 15.73 6.57 3.77
C LEU A 87 16.36 5.32 3.17
N ALA A 88 15.84 4.83 2.04
CA ALA A 88 16.38 3.68 1.32
C ALA A 88 17.85 3.90 0.93
N LYS A 89 18.19 5.08 0.42
CA LYS A 89 19.57 5.44 0.12
C LYS A 89 20.47 5.44 1.36
N LYS A 90 19.98 5.99 2.48
CA LYS A 90 20.74 6.01 3.76
C LYS A 90 20.98 4.60 4.30
N LEU A 91 20.08 3.66 4.03
CA LEU A 91 20.16 2.26 4.44
C LEU A 91 20.78 1.36 3.37
N GLU A 92 21.35 1.95 2.32
CA GLU A 92 21.99 1.23 1.20
C GLU A 92 21.08 0.22 0.50
N LEU A 93 19.77 0.42 0.58
CA LEU A 93 18.77 -0.39 -0.11
C LEU A 93 18.65 0.07 -1.58
N PHE A 94 19.66 -0.27 -2.37
CA PHE A 94 19.73 0.12 -3.77
C PHE A 94 18.59 -0.52 -4.57
N GLY A 95 17.95 0.28 -5.44
CA GLY A 95 16.80 -0.18 -6.24
C GLY A 95 15.47 -0.24 -5.50
N ALA A 96 15.44 0.00 -4.18
CA ALA A 96 14.19 0.01 -3.44
C ALA A 96 13.36 1.27 -3.76
N HIS A 97 12.15 1.06 -4.26
CA HIS A 97 11.15 2.09 -4.51
C HIS A 97 9.98 1.95 -3.54
N PHE A 98 9.13 2.97 -3.44
CA PHE A 98 7.96 2.89 -2.57
C PHE A 98 7.05 1.68 -2.90
N HIS A 99 6.95 1.32 -4.18
CA HIS A 99 6.24 0.14 -4.64
C HIS A 99 6.87 -1.18 -4.17
N THR A 100 8.17 -1.20 -3.89
CA THR A 100 8.87 -2.38 -3.36
C THR A 100 8.26 -2.83 -2.03
N LEU A 101 7.77 -1.92 -1.20
CA LEU A 101 7.07 -2.27 0.04
C LEU A 101 5.82 -3.10 -0.22
N GLN A 102 5.05 -2.73 -1.25
CA GLN A 102 3.85 -3.45 -1.65
C GLN A 102 4.20 -4.85 -2.19
N HIS A 103 5.25 -4.94 -2.98
CA HIS A 103 5.75 -6.22 -3.48
C HIS A 103 6.23 -7.12 -2.33
N THR A 104 7.06 -6.60 -1.43
CA THR A 104 7.54 -7.35 -0.27
C THR A 104 6.39 -7.86 0.59
N PHE A 105 5.39 -7.02 0.86
CA PHE A 105 4.20 -7.41 1.61
C PHE A 105 3.47 -8.59 0.95
N ALA A 106 3.24 -8.49 -0.36
CA ALA A 106 2.53 -9.52 -1.09
C ALA A 106 3.33 -10.84 -1.16
N THR A 107 4.62 -10.76 -1.46
CA THR A 107 5.50 -11.94 -1.51
C THR A 107 5.51 -12.65 -0.16
N ARG A 108 5.67 -11.91 0.94
CA ARG A 108 5.66 -12.50 2.28
C ARG A 108 4.36 -13.19 2.63
N LEU A 109 3.21 -12.62 2.26
CA LEU A 109 1.93 -13.29 2.49
C LEU A 109 1.80 -14.58 1.67
N LEU A 110 2.25 -14.58 0.43
CA LEU A 110 2.23 -15.77 -0.42
C LEU A 110 3.19 -16.85 0.10
N GLU A 111 4.39 -16.50 0.55
CA GLU A 111 5.35 -17.39 1.19
C GLU A 111 4.77 -18.04 2.47
N LEU A 112 3.93 -17.29 3.21
CA LEU A 112 3.21 -17.80 4.38
C LEU A 112 1.97 -18.65 4.02
N GLY A 113 1.73 -18.93 2.75
CA GLY A 113 0.63 -19.77 2.29
C GLY A 113 -0.71 -19.05 2.17
N VAL A 114 -0.74 -17.71 2.27
CA VAL A 114 -1.97 -16.96 2.06
C VAL A 114 -2.37 -17.03 0.59
N ASP A 115 -3.64 -17.31 0.32
CA ASP A 115 -4.13 -17.43 -1.05
C ASP A 115 -4.05 -16.11 -1.84
N VAL A 116 -3.81 -16.24 -3.14
CA VAL A 116 -3.62 -15.09 -4.06
C VAL A 116 -4.83 -14.14 -4.08
N LYS A 117 -6.03 -14.67 -3.88
CA LYS A 117 -7.28 -13.90 -3.90
C LYS A 117 -7.36 -12.96 -2.69
N THR A 118 -6.98 -13.46 -1.52
CA THR A 118 -6.86 -12.67 -0.28
C THR A 118 -5.78 -11.60 -0.40
N VAL A 119 -4.59 -11.96 -0.90
CA VAL A 119 -3.51 -11.00 -1.14
C VAL A 119 -3.95 -9.90 -2.12
N SER A 120 -4.57 -10.28 -3.23
CA SER A 120 -5.11 -9.34 -4.24
C SER A 120 -6.14 -8.38 -3.64
N ALA A 121 -7.03 -8.89 -2.78
CA ALA A 121 -8.02 -8.07 -2.09
C ALA A 121 -7.38 -7.07 -1.13
N LEU A 122 -6.39 -7.48 -0.34
CA LEU A 122 -5.62 -6.60 0.56
C LEU A 122 -4.88 -5.49 -0.20
N LEU A 123 -4.30 -5.82 -1.35
CA LEU A 123 -3.62 -4.86 -2.22
C LEU A 123 -4.60 -3.93 -2.95
N GLY A 124 -5.85 -4.35 -3.12
CA GLY A 124 -6.87 -3.61 -3.85
C GLY A 124 -6.68 -3.69 -5.36
N HIS A 125 -6.10 -4.78 -5.85
CA HIS A 125 -6.01 -5.04 -7.28
C HIS A 125 -7.39 -5.34 -7.86
N SER A 126 -7.68 -4.81 -9.02
CA SER A 126 -8.95 -5.04 -9.73
C SER A 126 -9.08 -6.49 -10.22
N SER A 127 -7.96 -7.17 -10.43
CA SER A 127 -7.87 -8.57 -10.86
C SER A 127 -6.80 -9.32 -10.08
N ALA A 128 -7.09 -10.55 -9.69
CA ALA A 128 -6.11 -11.47 -9.11
C ALA A 128 -4.96 -11.80 -10.10
N ARG A 129 -5.23 -11.69 -11.42
CA ARG A 129 -4.22 -11.85 -12.46
C ARG A 129 -3.04 -10.90 -12.27
N THR A 130 -3.31 -9.64 -11.92
CA THR A 130 -2.26 -8.66 -11.63
C THR A 130 -1.34 -9.15 -10.50
N THR A 131 -1.88 -9.79 -9.47
CA THR A 131 -1.09 -10.37 -8.39
C THR A 131 -0.31 -11.58 -8.88
N LEU A 132 -0.93 -12.47 -9.68
CA LEU A 132 -0.29 -13.65 -10.24
C LEU A 132 0.88 -13.30 -11.17
N ASP A 133 0.70 -12.34 -12.06
CA ASP A 133 1.73 -11.93 -13.02
C ASP A 133 3.00 -11.40 -12.32
N PHE A 134 2.83 -10.71 -11.19
CA PHE A 134 3.97 -10.22 -10.41
C PHE A 134 4.64 -11.27 -9.54
N TYR A 135 3.93 -12.33 -9.13
CA TYR A 135 4.43 -13.30 -8.13
C TYR A 135 4.52 -14.74 -8.68
N ALA A 136 4.51 -14.90 -10.00
CA ALA A 136 4.57 -16.22 -10.65
C ALA A 136 5.78 -17.07 -10.18
N HIS A 137 6.91 -16.45 -9.90
CA HIS A 137 8.10 -17.17 -9.41
C HIS A 137 7.90 -17.79 -8.03
N SER A 138 7.36 -17.04 -7.05
CA SER A 138 7.11 -17.56 -5.70
C SER A 138 6.03 -18.64 -5.68
N LEU A 139 5.08 -18.59 -6.62
CA LEU A 139 4.05 -19.63 -6.79
C LEU A 139 4.64 -20.96 -7.30
N SER A 140 5.67 -20.93 -8.12
CA SER A 140 6.31 -22.17 -8.62
C SER A 140 6.99 -22.97 -7.51
N GLU A 141 7.56 -22.31 -6.51
CA GLU A 141 8.14 -22.97 -5.33
C GLU A 141 7.05 -23.56 -4.42
N GLN A 142 5.96 -22.83 -4.21
CA GLN A 142 4.81 -23.34 -3.45
C GLN A 142 4.16 -24.54 -4.13
N GLN A 143 4.05 -24.56 -5.47
CA GLN A 143 3.56 -25.71 -6.22
C GLN A 143 4.43 -26.94 -6.03
N ARG A 144 5.76 -26.79 -6.06
CA ARG A 144 6.69 -27.89 -5.77
C ARG A 144 6.54 -28.42 -4.35
N ALA A 145 6.43 -27.53 -3.38
CA ALA A 145 6.22 -27.90 -1.99
C ALA A 145 4.88 -28.64 -1.79
N ALA A 146 3.81 -28.17 -2.43
CA ALA A 146 2.50 -28.80 -2.36
C ALA A 146 2.50 -30.21 -2.96
N VAL A 147 3.18 -30.41 -4.10
CA VAL A 147 3.33 -31.76 -4.71
C VAL A 147 4.17 -32.66 -3.84
N ALA A 148 5.20 -32.15 -3.18
CA ALA A 148 6.05 -32.94 -2.26
C ALA A 148 5.25 -33.50 -1.05
N LEU A 149 4.22 -32.77 -0.59
CA LEU A 149 3.33 -33.23 0.48
C LEU A 149 2.55 -34.48 0.08
N LEU A 150 2.19 -34.63 -1.21
CA LEU A 150 1.51 -35.85 -1.70
C LEU A 150 2.42 -37.09 -1.71
N SER A 151 3.72 -36.88 -1.76
CA SER A 151 4.71 -37.96 -1.74
C SER A 151 5.04 -38.46 -0.33
N ALA A 152 4.55 -37.76 0.70
CA ALA A 152 4.76 -38.09 2.12
C ALA A 152 3.55 -38.82 2.75
N CYS A 153 2.50 -39.11 1.96
CA CYS A 153 1.38 -39.97 2.30
C CYS A 153 1.59 -41.35 1.69
#